data_851955ca89acb478b9f12cadd4cf0420
#
_entry.id   851955ca89acb478b9f12cadd4cf0420
#
_cell.length_a   1.000
_cell.length_b   1.000
_cell.length_c   1.000
_cell.angle_alpha   90.00
_cell.angle_beta   90.00
_cell.angle_gamma   90.00
#
_symmetry.space_group_name_H-M   'P 1'
#
loop_
_entity.id
_entity.type
_entity.pdbx_description
1 polymer ?
#
loop_
_entity_poly.entity_id
_entity_poly.type
_entity_poly.pdbx_seq_one_letter_code
_entity_poly.pdbx_strand_id
1 'polypeptide(L)'
;MKFDKNTKILIVGLGLIGGSYAKALSDEGYFVGAIDKKKSSVEYALKNGLIQVGETSVKKDFVKDFDLIVFALYPHDFINWIKEYQSSIKSGALITDVTGVKSFVVENVQKILRGDLEFVGAHPMAGKEVSGVENADPKIFVGANYIVTPTKKNTDENVQAVKDLGRALGFERISSLSPEEHDETVGFLSHLTHCIAVSLMVSKKSHHLAEYTGDSFRDLTRIAKINDEMWSELFLANKDELLKQMDLFEEKFNQ
;
A
#
# COMPACT_ATOMS: atom_id res chain seq x y z
N MET A 1 -15.58 -11.25 -8.64
CA MET A 1 -16.45 -10.13 -9.08
C MET A 1 -15.94 -9.54 -10.40
N LYS A 2 -16.81 -9.09 -11.29
CA LYS A 2 -16.41 -8.33 -12.47
C LYS A 2 -16.10 -6.88 -12.06
N PHE A 3 -14.90 -6.40 -12.38
CA PHE A 3 -14.53 -5.00 -12.17
C PHE A 3 -14.93 -4.17 -13.39
N ASP A 4 -15.85 -3.23 -13.23
CA ASP A 4 -16.31 -2.33 -14.29
C ASP A 4 -16.76 -0.97 -13.70
N LYS A 5 -17.26 -0.07 -14.55
CA LYS A 5 -17.65 1.31 -14.13
C LYS A 5 -18.82 1.36 -13.13
N ASN A 6 -19.55 0.27 -12.92
CA ASN A 6 -20.60 0.18 -11.89
C ASN A 6 -20.03 -0.24 -10.53
N THR A 7 -18.78 -0.70 -10.46
CA THR A 7 -18.13 -1.10 -9.21
C THR A 7 -17.98 0.11 -8.28
N LYS A 8 -18.63 0.04 -7.12
CA LYS A 8 -18.48 1.04 -6.06
C LYS A 8 -17.26 0.70 -5.20
N ILE A 9 -16.35 1.64 -5.06
CA ILE A 9 -15.04 1.43 -4.43
C ILE A 9 -14.96 2.22 -3.13
N LEU A 10 -14.60 1.54 -2.04
CA LEU A 10 -14.30 2.17 -0.75
C LEU A 10 -12.78 2.19 -0.53
N ILE A 11 -12.23 3.36 -0.28
CA ILE A 11 -10.84 3.52 0.17
C ILE A 11 -10.85 3.70 1.69
N VAL A 12 -10.17 2.83 2.41
CA VAL A 12 -9.96 2.95 3.85
C VAL A 12 -8.55 3.45 4.11
N GLY A 13 -8.47 4.70 4.57
CA GLY A 13 -7.22 5.47 4.73
C GLY A 13 -6.98 6.45 3.58
N LEU A 14 -6.97 7.76 3.89
CA LEU A 14 -6.72 8.87 2.96
C LEU A 14 -5.34 9.50 3.23
N GLY A 15 -4.29 8.70 3.07
CA GLY A 15 -2.92 9.18 3.00
C GLY A 15 -2.50 9.53 1.56
N LEU A 16 -1.21 9.58 1.29
CA LEU A 16 -0.66 9.76 -0.06
C LEU A 16 -1.21 8.70 -1.03
N ILE A 17 -1.08 7.43 -0.70
CA ILE A 17 -1.47 6.32 -1.60
C ILE A 17 -2.99 6.22 -1.72
N GLY A 18 -3.72 6.16 -0.59
CA GLY A 18 -5.18 6.08 -0.63
C GLY A 18 -5.84 7.27 -1.33
N GLY A 19 -5.32 8.48 -1.10
CA GLY A 19 -5.76 9.68 -1.82
C GLY A 19 -5.45 9.63 -3.32
N SER A 20 -4.28 9.11 -3.71
CA SER A 20 -3.92 8.93 -5.12
C SER A 20 -4.79 7.89 -5.82
N TYR A 21 -5.13 6.77 -5.13
CA TYR A 21 -6.13 5.81 -5.62
C TYR A 21 -7.49 6.47 -5.80
N ALA A 22 -7.97 7.17 -4.77
CA ALA A 22 -9.26 7.85 -4.82
C ALA A 22 -9.34 8.81 -6.00
N LYS A 23 -8.30 9.63 -6.18
CA LYS A 23 -8.25 10.61 -7.29
C LYS A 23 -8.21 9.90 -8.65
N ALA A 24 -7.32 8.93 -8.85
CA ALA A 24 -7.21 8.21 -10.12
C ALA A 24 -8.55 7.57 -10.52
N LEU A 25 -9.21 6.90 -9.57
CA LEU A 25 -10.48 6.22 -9.82
C LEU A 25 -11.64 7.20 -10.05
N SER A 26 -11.69 8.31 -9.33
CA SER A 26 -12.69 9.37 -9.56
C SER A 26 -12.48 10.05 -10.92
N ASP A 27 -11.23 10.35 -11.31
CA ASP A 27 -10.91 10.93 -12.62
C ASP A 27 -11.32 9.98 -13.76
N GLU A 28 -11.25 8.65 -13.52
CA GLU A 28 -11.74 7.61 -14.43
C GLU A 28 -13.26 7.37 -14.38
N GLY A 29 -13.99 8.11 -13.53
CA GLY A 29 -15.45 8.05 -13.45
C GLY A 29 -16.02 6.89 -12.62
N TYR A 30 -15.23 6.28 -11.73
CA TYR A 30 -15.75 5.33 -10.74
C TYR A 30 -16.41 6.07 -9.57
N PHE A 31 -17.38 5.40 -8.93
CA PHE A 31 -17.93 5.89 -7.66
C PHE A 31 -16.99 5.49 -6.52
N VAL A 32 -16.38 6.48 -5.88
CA VAL A 32 -15.40 6.30 -4.82
C VAL A 32 -15.92 6.89 -3.51
N GLY A 33 -15.98 6.07 -2.47
CA GLY A 33 -16.15 6.52 -1.10
C GLY A 33 -14.87 6.36 -0.30
N ALA A 34 -14.76 7.04 0.83
CA ALA A 34 -13.62 6.82 1.73
C ALA A 34 -13.99 6.87 3.21
N ILE A 35 -13.15 6.18 4.00
CA ILE A 35 -13.12 6.29 5.46
C ILE A 35 -11.71 6.70 5.88
N ASP A 36 -11.61 7.79 6.67
CA ASP A 36 -10.36 8.18 7.32
C ASP A 36 -10.65 8.81 8.69
N LYS A 37 -9.89 8.40 9.72
CA LYS A 37 -10.05 8.93 11.09
C LYS A 37 -9.83 10.44 11.19
N LYS A 38 -9.06 11.01 10.26
CA LYS A 38 -8.74 12.43 10.21
C LYS A 38 -9.78 13.19 9.39
N LYS A 39 -10.65 13.93 10.08
CA LYS A 39 -11.75 14.68 9.46
C LYS A 39 -11.26 15.61 8.34
N SER A 40 -10.14 16.30 8.53
CA SER A 40 -9.57 17.19 7.51
C SER A 40 -9.19 16.47 6.21
N SER A 41 -8.77 15.18 6.28
CA SER A 41 -8.49 14.38 5.08
C SER A 41 -9.76 14.09 4.29
N VAL A 42 -10.85 13.73 4.97
CA VAL A 42 -12.16 13.48 4.34
C VAL A 42 -12.72 14.77 3.72
N GLU A 43 -12.68 15.88 4.46
CA GLU A 43 -13.14 17.18 3.96
C GLU A 43 -12.33 17.65 2.74
N TYR A 44 -11.01 17.46 2.78
CA TYR A 44 -10.15 17.78 1.64
C TYR A 44 -10.50 16.94 0.40
N ALA A 45 -10.66 15.63 0.58
CA ALA A 45 -10.96 14.70 -0.50
C ALA A 45 -12.33 14.99 -1.15
N LEU A 46 -13.36 15.29 -0.34
CA LEU A 46 -14.68 15.71 -0.83
C LEU A 46 -14.60 17.04 -1.59
N LYS A 47 -13.97 18.05 -0.99
CA LYS A 47 -13.85 19.40 -1.58
C LYS A 47 -13.13 19.40 -2.93
N ASN A 48 -12.12 18.53 -3.09
CA ASN A 48 -11.30 18.44 -4.30
C ASN A 48 -11.75 17.34 -5.27
N GLY A 49 -12.92 16.72 -5.04
CA GLY A 49 -13.51 15.72 -5.94
C GLY A 49 -12.76 14.40 -6.03
N LEU A 50 -11.93 14.09 -5.02
CA LEU A 50 -11.24 12.80 -4.95
C LEU A 50 -12.21 11.66 -4.61
N ILE A 51 -13.27 11.99 -3.87
CA ILE A 51 -14.32 11.06 -3.45
C ILE A 51 -15.69 11.71 -3.58
N GLN A 52 -16.74 10.92 -3.75
CA GLN A 52 -18.12 11.39 -3.80
C GLN A 52 -18.79 11.36 -2.42
N VAL A 53 -18.38 10.43 -1.55
CA VAL A 53 -18.89 10.29 -0.18
C VAL A 53 -17.76 9.92 0.77
N GLY A 54 -17.85 10.35 2.04
CA GLY A 54 -16.79 10.07 3.01
C GLY A 54 -17.29 10.08 4.45
N GLU A 55 -16.66 9.26 5.28
CA GLU A 55 -16.96 9.13 6.71
C GLU A 55 -15.68 9.17 7.54
N THR A 56 -15.81 9.60 8.80
CA THR A 56 -14.67 9.62 9.75
C THR A 56 -14.64 8.41 10.67
N SER A 57 -15.66 7.57 10.60
CA SER A 57 -15.79 6.33 11.38
C SER A 57 -16.51 5.27 10.57
N VAL A 58 -16.34 4.02 10.98
CA VAL A 58 -17.00 2.90 10.30
C VAL A 58 -18.49 2.89 10.65
N LYS A 59 -19.33 3.08 9.65
CA LYS A 59 -20.79 2.94 9.74
C LYS A 59 -21.23 1.78 8.86
N LYS A 60 -21.94 0.81 9.44
CA LYS A 60 -22.36 -0.39 8.72
C LYS A 60 -23.14 -0.07 7.45
N ASP A 61 -24.07 0.88 7.52
CA ASP A 61 -24.91 1.27 6.38
C ASP A 61 -24.12 1.94 5.26
N PHE A 62 -23.00 2.57 5.60
CA PHE A 62 -22.07 3.15 4.63
C PHE A 62 -21.22 2.06 3.96
N VAL A 63 -20.56 1.21 4.75
CA VAL A 63 -19.60 0.21 4.23
C VAL A 63 -20.28 -0.84 3.34
N LYS A 64 -21.51 -1.25 3.67
CA LYS A 64 -22.25 -2.29 2.90
C LYS A 64 -22.60 -1.88 1.46
N ASP A 65 -22.45 -0.60 1.09
CA ASP A 65 -22.79 -0.12 -0.24
C ASP A 65 -21.69 -0.35 -1.28
N PHE A 66 -20.51 -0.79 -0.84
CA PHE A 66 -19.33 -0.92 -1.70
C PHE A 66 -19.07 -2.38 -2.10
N ASP A 67 -18.60 -2.54 -3.34
CA ASP A 67 -18.30 -3.84 -3.96
C ASP A 67 -16.85 -4.23 -3.77
N LEU A 68 -15.95 -3.24 -3.82
CA LEU A 68 -14.52 -3.37 -3.65
C LEU A 68 -14.04 -2.46 -2.52
N ILE A 69 -13.25 -3.00 -1.61
CA ILE A 69 -12.65 -2.24 -0.52
C ILE A 69 -11.13 -2.29 -0.63
N VAL A 70 -10.50 -1.12 -0.71
CA VAL A 70 -9.05 -0.96 -0.76
C VAL A 70 -8.55 -0.44 0.58
N PHE A 71 -7.71 -1.21 1.26
CA PHE A 71 -7.09 -0.79 2.51
C PHE A 71 -5.75 -0.10 2.25
N ALA A 72 -5.73 1.21 2.46
CA ALA A 72 -4.53 2.05 2.42
C ALA A 72 -4.09 2.42 3.84
N LEU A 73 -3.93 1.41 4.68
CA LEU A 73 -3.55 1.46 6.09
C LEU A 73 -2.20 0.76 6.31
N TYR A 74 -1.61 0.94 7.48
CA TYR A 74 -0.49 0.13 7.92
C TYR A 74 -0.94 -1.31 8.20
N PRO A 75 -0.03 -2.31 8.10
CA PRO A 75 -0.37 -3.72 8.21
C PRO A 75 -1.22 -4.08 9.44
N HIS A 76 -0.81 -3.65 10.64
CA HIS A 76 -1.54 -3.94 11.87
C HIS A 76 -2.89 -3.23 11.95
N ASP A 77 -2.98 -1.97 11.49
CA ASP A 77 -4.23 -1.23 11.44
C ASP A 77 -5.23 -1.91 10.50
N PHE A 78 -4.76 -2.40 9.35
CA PHE A 78 -5.60 -3.15 8.41
C PHE A 78 -6.14 -4.43 9.05
N ILE A 79 -5.28 -5.26 9.65
CA ILE A 79 -5.68 -6.50 10.31
C ILE A 79 -6.68 -6.22 11.43
N ASN A 80 -6.44 -5.18 12.26
CA ASN A 80 -7.34 -4.79 13.34
C ASN A 80 -8.68 -4.30 12.81
N TRP A 81 -8.68 -3.53 11.72
CA TRP A 81 -9.91 -3.08 11.07
C TRP A 81 -10.76 -4.28 10.61
N ILE A 82 -10.16 -5.29 9.99
CA ILE A 82 -10.87 -6.51 9.59
C ILE A 82 -11.44 -7.24 10.81
N LYS A 83 -10.67 -7.40 11.89
CA LYS A 83 -11.15 -8.04 13.13
C LYS A 83 -12.40 -7.36 13.67
N GLU A 84 -12.42 -6.04 13.67
CA GLU A 84 -13.47 -5.25 14.31
C GLU A 84 -14.69 -5.04 13.39
N TYR A 85 -14.47 -4.77 12.11
CA TYR A 85 -15.52 -4.21 11.24
C TYR A 85 -15.93 -5.08 10.05
N GLN A 86 -15.35 -6.26 9.82
CA GLN A 86 -15.73 -7.10 8.67
C GLN A 86 -17.23 -7.45 8.60
N SER A 87 -17.93 -7.44 9.75
CA SER A 87 -19.40 -7.64 9.80
C SER A 87 -20.19 -6.52 9.10
N SER A 88 -19.56 -5.36 8.87
CA SER A 88 -20.14 -4.24 8.13
C SER A 88 -19.96 -4.36 6.62
N ILE A 89 -19.12 -5.27 6.15
CA ILE A 89 -18.86 -5.49 4.73
C ILE A 89 -19.99 -6.35 4.15
N LYS A 90 -20.49 -5.97 2.98
CA LYS A 90 -21.51 -6.76 2.30
C LYS A 90 -20.98 -8.12 1.86
N SER A 91 -21.82 -9.13 1.85
CA SER A 91 -21.47 -10.47 1.35
C SER A 91 -21.04 -10.41 -0.12
N GLY A 92 -19.97 -11.12 -0.46
CA GLY A 92 -19.42 -11.17 -1.81
C GLY A 92 -18.55 -9.98 -2.21
N ALA A 93 -18.30 -9.01 -1.31
CA ALA A 93 -17.39 -7.91 -1.59
C ALA A 93 -15.94 -8.42 -1.69
N LEU A 94 -15.18 -7.81 -2.60
CA LEU A 94 -13.75 -8.04 -2.77
C LEU A 94 -12.95 -7.06 -1.92
N ILE A 95 -11.90 -7.56 -1.30
CA ILE A 95 -10.96 -6.77 -0.49
C ILE A 95 -9.59 -6.83 -1.14
N THR A 96 -8.90 -5.69 -1.17
CA THR A 96 -7.49 -5.59 -1.52
C THR A 96 -6.79 -4.55 -0.64
N ASP A 97 -5.47 -4.46 -0.73
CA ASP A 97 -4.66 -3.56 0.07
C ASP A 97 -3.54 -2.89 -0.74
N VAL A 98 -2.76 -2.05 -0.08
CA VAL A 98 -1.58 -1.37 -0.66
C VAL A 98 -0.31 -1.60 0.17
N THR A 99 -0.34 -2.51 1.15
CA THR A 99 0.78 -2.67 2.10
C THR A 99 2.07 -3.13 1.42
N GLY A 100 3.20 -2.71 1.98
CA GLY A 100 4.53 -3.04 1.47
C GLY A 100 5.06 -4.43 1.87
N VAL A 101 4.28 -5.23 2.62
CA VAL A 101 4.60 -6.61 3.01
C VAL A 101 3.39 -7.49 2.76
N LYS A 102 3.59 -8.73 2.30
CA LYS A 102 2.48 -9.59 1.87
C LYS A 102 2.30 -10.85 2.70
N SER A 103 3.34 -11.62 2.98
CA SER A 103 3.21 -12.87 3.74
C SER A 103 2.49 -12.64 5.08
N PHE A 104 2.97 -11.67 5.85
CA PHE A 104 2.36 -11.31 7.13
C PHE A 104 0.91 -10.87 7.00
N VAL A 105 0.61 -9.97 6.06
CA VAL A 105 -0.74 -9.41 5.90
C VAL A 105 -1.70 -10.45 5.35
N VAL A 106 -1.32 -11.16 4.29
CA VAL A 106 -2.18 -12.15 3.64
C VAL A 106 -2.53 -13.28 4.59
N GLU A 107 -1.54 -13.84 5.31
CA GLU A 107 -1.78 -14.92 6.28
C GLU A 107 -2.75 -14.47 7.38
N ASN A 108 -2.50 -13.32 8.01
CA ASN A 108 -3.31 -12.84 9.12
C ASN A 108 -4.72 -12.45 8.70
N VAL A 109 -4.89 -11.77 7.56
CA VAL A 109 -6.21 -11.38 7.07
C VAL A 109 -7.01 -12.59 6.61
N GLN A 110 -6.43 -13.47 5.78
CA GLN A 110 -7.14 -14.65 5.28
C GLN A 110 -7.47 -15.69 6.36
N LYS A 111 -6.80 -15.63 7.52
CA LYS A 111 -7.10 -16.50 8.68
C LYS A 111 -8.36 -16.08 9.42
N ILE A 112 -8.66 -14.79 9.44
CA ILE A 112 -9.77 -14.21 10.22
C ILE A 112 -10.96 -13.76 9.38
N LEU A 113 -10.77 -13.69 8.05
CA LEU A 113 -11.79 -13.18 7.14
C LEU A 113 -12.98 -14.13 7.05
N ARG A 114 -14.19 -13.56 7.02
CA ARG A 114 -15.43 -14.32 6.81
C ARG A 114 -15.38 -15.07 5.47
N GLY A 115 -15.96 -16.28 5.45
CA GLY A 115 -15.93 -17.15 4.28
C GLY A 115 -16.72 -16.66 3.06
N ASP A 116 -17.53 -15.61 3.19
CA ASP A 116 -18.26 -14.96 2.12
C ASP A 116 -17.56 -13.72 1.55
N LEU A 117 -16.34 -13.44 2.02
CA LEU A 117 -15.47 -12.37 1.55
C LEU A 117 -14.19 -12.96 0.95
N GLU A 118 -13.58 -12.25 0.03
CA GLU A 118 -12.29 -12.63 -0.54
C GLU A 118 -11.29 -11.48 -0.45
N PHE A 119 -10.07 -11.78 -0.02
CA PHE A 119 -8.96 -10.85 0.03
C PHE A 119 -7.87 -11.26 -0.95
N VAL A 120 -7.57 -10.40 -1.90
CA VAL A 120 -6.46 -10.52 -2.86
C VAL A 120 -5.46 -9.43 -2.54
N GLY A 121 -4.27 -9.79 -2.08
CA GLY A 121 -3.21 -8.82 -1.75
C GLY A 121 -2.69 -8.10 -2.99
N ALA A 122 -2.34 -6.82 -2.84
CA ALA A 122 -1.68 -6.05 -3.87
C ALA A 122 -0.68 -5.05 -3.27
N HIS A 123 0.31 -4.64 -4.06
CA HIS A 123 1.29 -3.64 -3.67
C HIS A 123 1.62 -2.73 -4.85
N PRO A 124 1.21 -1.45 -4.81
CA PRO A 124 1.68 -0.43 -5.73
C PRO A 124 3.13 -0.07 -5.38
N MET A 125 4.09 -0.43 -6.24
CA MET A 125 5.50 -0.08 -6.08
C MET A 125 5.73 1.40 -6.39
N ALA A 126 5.04 2.27 -5.67
CA ALA A 126 5.00 3.71 -5.86
C ALA A 126 4.91 4.44 -4.51
N GLY A 127 5.54 5.59 -4.42
CA GLY A 127 5.52 6.43 -3.22
C GLY A 127 6.34 7.69 -3.40
N LYS A 128 6.24 8.59 -2.42
CA LYS A 128 7.07 9.79 -2.26
C LYS A 128 7.36 9.97 -0.78
N GLU A 129 8.42 10.66 -0.44
CA GLU A 129 8.83 10.96 0.94
C GLU A 129 7.98 12.09 1.57
N VAL A 130 6.66 12.07 1.28
CA VAL A 130 5.65 12.98 1.83
C VAL A 130 4.42 12.19 2.28
N SER A 131 3.63 12.75 3.16
CA SER A 131 2.40 12.15 3.69
C SER A 131 1.21 13.10 3.55
N GLY A 132 0.01 12.55 3.71
CA GLY A 132 -1.24 13.32 3.66
C GLY A 132 -1.93 13.29 2.30
N VAL A 133 -3.26 13.44 2.35
CA VAL A 133 -4.13 13.43 1.16
C VAL A 133 -3.90 14.64 0.26
N GLU A 134 -3.40 15.74 0.82
CA GLU A 134 -3.04 16.96 0.10
C GLU A 134 -1.89 16.77 -0.89
N ASN A 135 -1.09 15.72 -0.70
CA ASN A 135 0.00 15.32 -1.59
C ASN A 135 -0.41 14.20 -2.58
N ALA A 136 -1.68 13.82 -2.59
CA ALA A 136 -2.20 12.79 -3.48
C ALA A 136 -2.04 13.19 -4.95
N ASP A 137 -1.43 12.32 -5.73
CA ASP A 137 -1.14 12.56 -7.15
C ASP A 137 -1.11 11.22 -7.90
N PRO A 138 -2.08 10.93 -8.79
CA PRO A 138 -2.09 9.70 -9.60
C PRO A 138 -0.84 9.50 -10.45
N LYS A 139 -0.11 10.56 -10.76
CA LYS A 139 1.13 10.47 -11.54
C LYS A 139 2.22 9.62 -10.89
N ILE A 140 2.13 9.36 -9.58
CA ILE A 140 3.06 8.45 -8.89
C ILE A 140 2.96 7.01 -9.42
N PHE A 141 1.86 6.64 -10.07
CA PHE A 141 1.64 5.30 -10.62
C PHE A 141 2.20 5.14 -12.04
N VAL A 142 2.45 6.24 -12.75
CA VAL A 142 2.99 6.21 -14.10
C VAL A 142 4.42 5.65 -14.09
N GLY A 143 4.64 4.58 -14.85
CA GLY A 143 5.93 3.87 -14.91
C GLY A 143 6.24 2.98 -13.70
N ALA A 144 5.41 3.00 -12.65
CA ALA A 144 5.56 2.11 -11.49
C ALA A 144 5.01 0.70 -11.79
N ASN A 145 5.41 -0.26 -10.95
CA ASN A 145 4.90 -1.63 -11.00
C ASN A 145 3.74 -1.82 -10.02
N TYR A 146 2.78 -2.67 -10.40
CA TYR A 146 1.69 -3.13 -9.55
C TYR A 146 1.81 -4.64 -9.37
N ILE A 147 2.04 -5.09 -8.14
CA ILE A 147 2.22 -6.50 -7.83
C ILE A 147 0.95 -7.02 -7.17
N VAL A 148 0.35 -8.06 -7.74
CA VAL A 148 -0.78 -8.79 -7.15
C VAL A 148 -0.27 -10.08 -6.55
N THR A 149 -0.67 -10.39 -5.31
CA THR A 149 -0.18 -11.57 -4.59
C THR A 149 -1.33 -12.55 -4.30
N PRO A 150 -1.75 -13.32 -5.32
CA PRO A 150 -2.81 -14.30 -5.15
C PRO A 150 -2.35 -15.50 -4.33
N THR A 151 -3.30 -16.13 -3.64
CA THR A 151 -3.13 -17.39 -2.94
C THR A 151 -4.10 -18.44 -3.49
N LYS A 152 -3.98 -19.68 -3.05
CA LYS A 152 -4.92 -20.77 -3.39
C LYS A 152 -6.36 -20.51 -2.90
N LYS A 153 -6.58 -19.52 -2.02
CA LYS A 153 -7.92 -19.12 -1.55
C LYS A 153 -8.60 -18.14 -2.50
N ASN A 154 -7.88 -17.65 -3.51
CA ASN A 154 -8.39 -16.64 -4.42
C ASN A 154 -8.96 -17.25 -5.69
N THR A 155 -10.09 -16.71 -6.14
CA THR A 155 -10.67 -17.03 -7.44
C THR A 155 -9.94 -16.26 -8.55
N ASP A 156 -9.79 -16.90 -9.72
CA ASP A 156 -9.16 -16.24 -10.89
C ASP A 156 -9.89 -14.95 -11.28
N GLU A 157 -11.21 -14.93 -11.13
CA GLU A 157 -12.04 -13.74 -11.40
C GLU A 157 -11.67 -12.57 -10.48
N ASN A 158 -11.50 -12.80 -9.18
CA ASN A 158 -11.15 -11.74 -8.22
C ASN A 158 -9.67 -11.30 -8.36
N VAL A 159 -8.77 -12.23 -8.68
CA VAL A 159 -7.39 -11.88 -9.04
C VAL A 159 -7.37 -10.98 -10.28
N GLN A 160 -8.18 -11.32 -11.30
CA GLN A 160 -8.29 -10.48 -12.50
C GLN A 160 -8.90 -9.11 -12.18
N ALA A 161 -9.91 -9.03 -11.29
CA ALA A 161 -10.51 -7.77 -10.87
C ALA A 161 -9.49 -6.84 -10.19
N VAL A 162 -8.57 -7.37 -9.36
CA VAL A 162 -7.49 -6.57 -8.75
C VAL A 162 -6.45 -6.14 -9.78
N LYS A 163 -6.16 -6.97 -10.79
CA LYS A 163 -5.31 -6.55 -11.92
C LYS A 163 -5.96 -5.43 -12.75
N ASP A 164 -7.26 -5.51 -12.97
CA ASP A 164 -8.02 -4.49 -13.70
C ASP A 164 -8.11 -3.18 -12.91
N LEU A 165 -8.20 -3.26 -11.56
CA LEU A 165 -8.04 -2.10 -10.69
C LEU A 165 -6.67 -1.44 -10.91
N GLY A 166 -5.58 -2.22 -10.97
CA GLY A 166 -4.24 -1.68 -11.26
C GLY A 166 -4.18 -0.95 -12.61
N ARG A 167 -4.85 -1.48 -13.65
CA ARG A 167 -4.95 -0.80 -14.96
C ARG A 167 -5.72 0.52 -14.87
N ALA A 168 -6.85 0.51 -14.16
CA ALA A 168 -7.67 1.71 -13.96
C ALA A 168 -6.93 2.81 -13.17
N LEU A 169 -5.97 2.43 -12.33
CA LEU A 169 -5.08 3.35 -11.61
C LEU A 169 -3.95 3.92 -12.48
N GLY A 170 -3.76 3.40 -13.70
CA GLY A 170 -2.73 3.86 -14.63
C GLY A 170 -1.39 3.11 -14.56
N PHE A 171 -1.33 1.96 -13.88
CA PHE A 171 -0.14 1.12 -13.91
C PHE A 171 0.02 0.40 -15.25
N GLU A 172 1.17 0.54 -15.88
CA GLU A 172 1.49 -0.12 -17.14
C GLU A 172 1.98 -1.56 -16.93
N ARG A 173 2.65 -1.82 -15.81
CA ARG A 173 3.25 -3.10 -15.48
C ARG A 173 2.53 -3.73 -14.30
N ILE A 174 1.83 -4.82 -14.58
CA ILE A 174 1.09 -5.60 -13.57
C ILE A 174 1.63 -7.02 -13.56
N SER A 175 2.20 -7.43 -12.44
CA SER A 175 2.77 -8.77 -12.24
C SER A 175 2.03 -9.51 -11.13
N SER A 176 2.25 -10.83 -11.06
CA SER A 176 1.79 -11.65 -9.95
C SER A 176 2.98 -12.40 -9.38
N LEU A 177 3.09 -12.39 -8.06
CA LEU A 177 4.05 -13.16 -7.26
C LEU A 177 3.28 -13.86 -6.14
N SER A 178 3.82 -14.94 -5.59
CA SER A 178 3.33 -15.40 -4.28
C SER A 178 3.66 -14.36 -3.20
N PRO A 179 2.97 -14.37 -2.06
CA PRO A 179 3.32 -13.49 -0.94
C PRO A 179 4.79 -13.61 -0.52
N GLU A 180 5.35 -14.82 -0.54
CA GLU A 180 6.73 -15.13 -0.17
C GLU A 180 7.73 -14.57 -1.20
N GLU A 181 7.50 -14.82 -2.50
CA GLU A 181 8.31 -14.25 -3.59
C GLU A 181 8.29 -12.72 -3.59
N HIS A 182 7.13 -12.12 -3.27
CA HIS A 182 7.00 -10.68 -3.10
C HIS A 182 7.91 -10.18 -1.96
N ASP A 183 7.83 -10.79 -0.79
CA ASP A 183 8.56 -10.35 0.41
C ASP A 183 10.08 -10.56 0.28
N GLU A 184 10.53 -11.63 -0.40
CA GLU A 184 11.93 -11.82 -0.78
C GLU A 184 12.39 -10.69 -1.71
N THR A 185 11.60 -10.39 -2.76
CA THR A 185 11.91 -9.35 -3.75
C THR A 185 11.98 -7.96 -3.09
N VAL A 186 10.99 -7.61 -2.26
CA VAL A 186 10.91 -6.33 -1.57
C VAL A 186 11.98 -6.21 -0.48
N GLY A 187 12.33 -7.32 0.17
CA GLY A 187 13.43 -7.42 1.12
C GLY A 187 14.74 -6.91 0.52
N PHE A 188 15.05 -7.30 -0.72
CA PHE A 188 16.22 -6.83 -1.44
C PHE A 188 16.05 -5.43 -2.04
N LEU A 189 15.01 -5.22 -2.87
CA LEU A 189 14.86 -4.00 -3.68
C LEU A 189 14.49 -2.76 -2.87
N SER A 190 13.81 -2.94 -1.74
CA SER A 190 13.28 -1.84 -0.94
C SER A 190 13.84 -1.82 0.49
N HIS A 191 13.65 -2.89 1.26
CA HIS A 191 14.00 -2.87 2.69
C HIS A 191 15.52 -2.72 2.89
N LEU A 192 16.33 -3.53 2.21
CA LEU A 192 17.78 -3.45 2.28
C LEU A 192 18.29 -2.07 1.84
N THR A 193 17.75 -1.53 0.75
CA THR A 193 18.19 -0.22 0.24
C THR A 193 17.91 0.91 1.23
N HIS A 194 16.77 0.88 1.93
CA HIS A 194 16.48 1.84 2.99
C HIS A 194 17.38 1.64 4.21
N CYS A 195 17.66 0.39 4.61
CA CYS A 195 18.63 0.11 5.69
C CYS A 195 20.02 0.66 5.36
N ILE A 196 20.50 0.47 4.13
CA ILE A 196 21.79 1.01 3.68
C ILE A 196 21.80 2.54 3.74
N ALA A 197 20.76 3.18 3.20
CA ALA A 197 20.67 4.64 3.18
C ALA A 197 20.64 5.25 4.59
N VAL A 198 19.82 4.68 5.49
CA VAL A 198 19.74 5.13 6.89
C VAL A 198 21.05 4.87 7.62
N SER A 199 21.64 3.67 7.48
CA SER A 199 22.92 3.32 8.11
C SER A 199 24.04 4.25 7.65
N LEU A 200 24.10 4.56 6.37
CA LEU A 200 25.08 5.51 5.83
C LEU A 200 24.92 6.91 6.45
N MET A 201 23.68 7.39 6.57
CA MET A 201 23.41 8.72 7.15
C MET A 201 23.75 8.82 8.64
N VAL A 202 23.58 7.74 9.41
CA VAL A 202 23.87 7.74 10.86
C VAL A 202 25.31 7.34 11.17
N SER A 203 26.07 6.79 10.21
CA SER A 203 27.43 6.30 10.41
C SER A 203 28.44 7.42 10.72
N LYS A 204 28.17 8.63 10.28
CA LYS A 204 29.07 9.79 10.46
C LYS A 204 28.30 11.03 10.88
N LYS A 205 28.64 11.57 12.03
CA LYS A 205 28.21 12.91 12.46
C LYS A 205 29.08 13.98 11.79
N SER A 206 28.48 14.82 10.94
CA SER A 206 29.15 15.99 10.36
C SER A 206 28.16 17.14 10.28
N HIS A 207 28.61 18.35 10.67
CA HIS A 207 27.77 19.55 10.65
C HIS A 207 27.71 20.23 9.27
N HIS A 208 28.57 19.81 8.33
CA HIS A 208 28.74 20.49 7.04
C HIS A 208 28.58 19.55 5.83
N LEU A 209 27.89 18.40 6.00
CA LEU A 209 27.70 17.43 4.90
C LEU A 209 27.07 18.07 3.66
N ALA A 210 26.09 18.94 3.86
CA ALA A 210 25.37 19.58 2.77
C ALA A 210 26.27 20.45 1.86
N GLU A 211 27.34 21.02 2.41
CA GLU A 211 28.29 21.90 1.68
C GLU A 211 29.18 21.10 0.71
N TYR A 212 29.36 19.80 0.99
CA TYR A 212 30.29 18.92 0.24
C TYR A 212 29.58 17.79 -0.49
N THR A 213 28.24 17.74 -0.43
CA THR A 213 27.43 16.64 -0.97
C THR A 213 27.30 16.75 -2.48
N GLY A 214 27.80 15.75 -3.22
CA GLY A 214 27.53 15.56 -4.66
C GLY A 214 26.26 14.75 -4.92
N ASP A 215 25.92 14.57 -6.21
CA ASP A 215 24.69 13.89 -6.65
C ASP A 215 24.65 12.43 -6.19
N SER A 216 25.75 11.68 -6.30
CA SER A 216 25.80 10.27 -5.90
C SER A 216 25.41 10.05 -4.43
N PHE A 217 25.86 10.94 -3.54
CA PHE A 217 25.48 10.86 -2.13
C PHE A 217 24.02 11.24 -1.92
N ARG A 218 23.54 12.28 -2.59
CA ARG A 218 22.11 12.69 -2.52
C ARG A 218 21.19 11.60 -3.02
N ASP A 219 21.50 10.98 -4.15
CA ASP A 219 20.70 9.91 -4.74
C ASP A 219 20.62 8.70 -3.81
N LEU A 220 21.77 8.26 -3.27
CA LEU A 220 21.83 7.11 -2.35
C LEU A 220 21.11 7.37 -1.03
N THR A 221 21.16 8.60 -0.51
CA THR A 221 20.63 8.95 0.82
C THR A 221 19.25 9.61 0.77
N ARG A 222 18.69 9.89 -0.39
CA ARG A 222 17.35 10.48 -0.56
C ARG A 222 16.28 9.72 0.22
N ILE A 223 16.34 8.40 0.16
CA ILE A 223 15.40 7.50 0.83
C ILE A 223 15.68 7.27 2.31
N ALA A 224 16.74 7.87 2.88
CA ALA A 224 17.01 7.80 4.32
C ALA A 224 16.03 8.65 5.16
N LYS A 225 15.29 9.58 4.53
CA LYS A 225 14.20 10.31 5.19
C LYS A 225 12.96 9.43 5.24
N ILE A 226 12.95 8.52 6.18
CA ILE A 226 11.86 7.55 6.36
C ILE A 226 10.76 8.07 7.30
N ASN A 227 9.56 7.52 7.15
CA ASN A 227 8.54 7.52 8.21
C ASN A 227 8.87 6.32 9.13
N ASP A 228 9.42 6.61 10.29
CA ASP A 228 9.94 5.60 11.22
C ASP A 228 8.87 4.63 11.74
N GLU A 229 7.63 5.08 11.97
CA GLU A 229 6.51 4.24 12.38
C GLU A 229 6.21 3.20 11.29
N MET A 230 6.00 3.64 10.05
CA MET A 230 5.70 2.76 8.92
C MET A 230 6.86 1.79 8.64
N TRP A 231 8.09 2.29 8.56
CA TRP A 231 9.24 1.47 8.19
C TRP A 231 9.61 0.46 9.26
N SER A 232 9.47 0.81 10.54
CA SER A 232 9.66 -0.15 11.64
C SER A 232 8.70 -1.32 11.52
N GLU A 233 7.43 -1.05 11.20
CA GLU A 233 6.43 -2.10 11.03
C GLU A 233 6.74 -2.99 9.81
N LEU A 234 7.11 -2.38 8.67
CA LEU A 234 7.48 -3.13 7.46
C LEU A 234 8.72 -4.00 7.67
N PHE A 235 9.78 -3.47 8.30
CA PHE A 235 10.99 -4.23 8.58
C PHE A 235 10.72 -5.40 9.53
N LEU A 236 9.93 -5.20 10.58
CA LEU A 236 9.61 -6.26 11.52
C LEU A 236 8.68 -7.32 10.91
N ALA A 237 7.74 -6.92 10.07
CA ALA A 237 6.84 -7.85 9.38
C ALA A 237 7.54 -8.70 8.31
N ASN A 238 8.67 -8.23 7.77
CA ASN A 238 9.52 -8.96 6.80
C ASN A 238 10.94 -9.21 7.33
N LYS A 239 11.07 -9.40 8.64
CA LYS A 239 12.37 -9.42 9.33
C LYS A 239 13.31 -10.49 8.80
N ASP A 240 12.81 -11.71 8.62
CA ASP A 240 13.67 -12.85 8.28
C ASP A 240 14.26 -12.71 6.87
N GLU A 241 13.46 -12.27 5.90
CA GLU A 241 13.97 -11.98 4.55
C GLU A 241 14.90 -10.76 4.52
N LEU A 242 14.59 -9.72 5.28
CA LEU A 242 15.48 -8.56 5.39
C LEU A 242 16.86 -8.96 5.94
N LEU A 243 16.91 -9.73 7.03
CA LEU A 243 18.17 -10.20 7.62
C LEU A 243 18.96 -11.05 6.63
N LYS A 244 18.29 -11.97 5.92
CA LYS A 244 18.93 -12.78 4.86
C LYS A 244 19.56 -11.90 3.77
N GLN A 245 18.85 -10.86 3.32
CA GLN A 245 19.39 -9.94 2.31
C GLN A 245 20.56 -9.09 2.85
N MET A 246 20.52 -8.71 4.14
CA MET A 246 21.63 -8.01 4.80
C MET A 246 22.88 -8.88 4.88
N ASP A 247 22.74 -10.14 5.29
CA ASP A 247 23.86 -11.10 5.37
C ASP A 247 24.53 -11.31 4.00
N LEU A 248 23.71 -11.48 2.94
CA LEU A 248 24.22 -11.61 1.56
C LEU A 248 24.93 -10.34 1.09
N PHE A 249 24.40 -9.18 1.43
CA PHE A 249 25.03 -7.89 1.09
C PHE A 249 26.35 -7.73 1.83
N GLU A 250 26.40 -8.02 3.14
CA GLU A 250 27.63 -7.92 3.95
C GLU A 250 28.72 -8.85 3.41
N GLU A 251 28.36 -10.10 3.05
CA GLU A 251 29.32 -11.03 2.42
C GLU A 251 29.94 -10.43 1.17
N LYS A 252 29.14 -9.81 0.29
CA LYS A 252 29.65 -9.18 -0.95
C LYS A 252 30.42 -7.91 -0.71
N PHE A 253 30.03 -7.12 0.28
CA PHE A 253 30.72 -5.89 0.64
C PHE A 253 32.13 -6.14 1.23
N ASN A 254 32.33 -7.28 1.89
CA ASN A 254 33.60 -7.69 2.50
C ASN A 254 34.57 -8.39 1.53
N GLN A 255 34.14 -8.69 0.28
CA GLN A 255 35.02 -9.26 -0.79
C GLN A 255 35.78 -8.19 -1.54
#